data_218bdf6ff26ede2286723b5bad2dee9b
#
_entry.id   218bdf6ff26ede2286723b5bad2dee9b
#
_cell.length_a   1.000
_cell.length_b   1.000
_cell.length_c   1.000
_cell.angle_alpha   90.00
_cell.angle_beta   90.00
_cell.angle_gamma   90.00
#
_symmetry.space_group_name_H-M   'P 1'
#
loop_
_entity.id
_entity.type
_entity.pdbx_description
1 polymer ?
#
loop_
_entity_poly.entity_id
_entity_poly.type
_entity_poly.pdbx_seq_one_letter_code
_entity_poly.pdbx_strand_id
1 'polypeptide(L)'
;MASNNNTANNISIGEVAGSTRDSLMWVDERLALLKADETWNPDFAAAQSRLRQRMAVPRHNWPRVAGWSGVLVAASLIIALGLTSAPTPRVLAQRCIDCSIAIWQTISPSSGGVATLTPVNQRHFARDLELKDANGALVKLSNLRGKVVVLNFWATWCGGCQVEIPWFAEFYNKYKNAGLEIVGVSLDEDGWKAVVPYLKKKPIPYTIVIGNDTTAKEFNVTAMPVTILIDREGRAAATSIGVPAKSTYQADIEALLK
;
A
#
# COMPACT_ATOMS: atom_id res chain seq x y z
N MET A 1 -14.35 13.76 -73.49
CA MET A 1 -13.09 13.00 -73.47
C MET A 1 -12.37 13.38 -72.21
N ALA A 2 -12.49 12.53 -71.19
CA ALA A 2 -11.86 12.74 -69.89
C ALA A 2 -10.96 11.50 -69.65
N SER A 3 -9.67 11.73 -69.51
CA SER A 3 -8.71 10.71 -69.21
C SER A 3 -8.43 10.69 -67.69
N ASN A 4 -8.81 9.61 -67.05
CA ASN A 4 -8.47 9.30 -65.67
C ASN A 4 -7.06 8.71 -65.61
N ASN A 5 -6.14 9.37 -64.93
CA ASN A 5 -4.88 8.75 -64.48
C ASN A 5 -4.94 8.48 -62.99
N ASN A 6 -5.18 7.24 -62.65
CA ASN A 6 -5.11 6.72 -61.30
C ASN A 6 -3.69 6.14 -61.09
N THR A 7 -2.82 6.89 -60.43
CA THR A 7 -1.47 6.40 -60.06
C THR A 7 -1.57 5.78 -58.67
N ALA A 8 -1.73 4.46 -58.66
CA ALA A 8 -1.60 3.65 -57.45
C ALA A 8 -0.13 3.63 -57.01
N ASN A 9 0.17 4.22 -55.88
CA ASN A 9 1.45 4.07 -55.20
C ASN A 9 1.60 2.65 -54.65
N ASN A 10 2.38 1.85 -55.38
CA ASN A 10 2.83 0.55 -54.94
C ASN A 10 3.94 0.75 -53.90
N ILE A 11 3.59 0.78 -52.58
CA ILE A 11 4.58 0.74 -51.50
C ILE A 11 5.05 -0.71 -51.40
N SER A 12 6.30 -0.94 -51.76
CA SER A 12 6.99 -2.23 -51.73
C SER A 12 7.04 -2.76 -50.29
N ILE A 13 6.51 -3.96 -50.09
CA ILE A 13 6.48 -4.71 -48.80
C ILE A 13 7.91 -5.15 -48.36
N GLY A 14 8.95 -4.83 -49.12
CA GLY A 14 10.32 -5.23 -48.85
C GLY A 14 11.07 -4.42 -47.75
N GLU A 15 10.65 -3.18 -47.45
CA GLU A 15 11.41 -2.30 -46.53
C GLU A 15 11.04 -2.43 -45.04
N VAL A 16 9.91 -3.06 -44.72
CA VAL A 16 9.47 -3.24 -43.30
C VAL A 16 10.11 -4.49 -42.68
N ALA A 17 10.65 -5.41 -43.47
CA ALA A 17 11.25 -6.66 -42.99
C ALA A 17 12.69 -6.50 -42.44
N GLY A 18 13.40 -5.44 -42.78
CA GLY A 18 14.78 -5.17 -42.30
C GLY A 18 14.78 -4.67 -40.85
N SER A 19 13.88 -3.78 -40.51
CA SER A 19 13.82 -3.14 -39.18
C SER A 19 13.43 -4.09 -38.02
N THR A 20 12.60 -5.11 -38.33
CA THR A 20 12.20 -6.12 -37.33
C THR A 20 13.29 -7.13 -37.04
N ARG A 21 14.13 -7.46 -38.03
CA ARG A 21 15.21 -8.43 -37.87
C ARG A 21 16.35 -7.88 -37.05
N ASP A 22 16.69 -6.60 -37.22
CA ASP A 22 17.72 -5.89 -36.42
C ASP A 22 17.29 -5.70 -34.97
N SER A 23 16.00 -5.44 -34.73
CA SER A 23 15.44 -5.35 -33.39
C SER A 23 15.45 -6.69 -32.64
N LEU A 24 15.25 -7.80 -33.34
CA LEU A 24 15.31 -9.14 -32.75
C LEU A 24 16.75 -9.57 -32.46
N MET A 25 17.71 -9.23 -33.31
CA MET A 25 19.14 -9.50 -33.06
C MET A 25 19.64 -8.83 -31.77
N TRP A 26 19.21 -7.60 -31.48
CA TRP A 26 19.56 -6.90 -30.24
C TRP A 26 18.97 -7.57 -28.99
N VAL A 27 17.75 -8.13 -29.09
CA VAL A 27 17.12 -8.89 -27.99
C VAL A 27 17.87 -10.21 -27.76
N ASP A 28 18.22 -10.94 -28.84
CA ASP A 28 18.94 -12.20 -28.72
C ASP A 28 20.34 -12.03 -28.15
N GLU A 29 21.05 -10.94 -28.51
CA GLU A 29 22.37 -10.61 -27.94
C GLU A 29 22.28 -10.31 -26.44
N ARG A 30 21.24 -9.58 -25.99
CA ARG A 30 21.01 -9.33 -24.56
C ARG A 30 20.56 -10.56 -23.80
N LEU A 31 19.73 -11.42 -24.42
CA LEU A 31 19.34 -12.70 -23.82
C LEU A 31 20.52 -13.66 -23.70
N ALA A 32 21.48 -13.62 -24.64
CA ALA A 32 22.70 -14.40 -24.56
C ALA A 32 23.57 -13.98 -23.35
N LEU A 33 23.60 -12.69 -22.99
CA LEU A 33 24.29 -12.17 -21.80
C LEU A 33 23.57 -12.57 -20.49
N LEU A 34 22.29 -12.92 -20.56
CA LEU A 34 21.49 -13.36 -19.40
C LEU A 34 21.46 -14.90 -19.27
N LYS A 35 22.02 -15.64 -20.24
CA LYS A 35 22.22 -17.09 -20.06
C LYS A 35 23.17 -17.27 -18.90
N ALA A 36 22.64 -17.83 -17.80
CA ALA A 36 23.47 -18.25 -16.68
C ALA A 36 24.60 -19.12 -17.24
N ASP A 37 25.83 -18.85 -16.79
CA ASP A 37 26.97 -19.69 -17.04
C ASP A 37 26.57 -21.16 -16.81
N GLU A 38 26.90 -22.05 -17.72
CA GLU A 38 26.59 -23.50 -17.57
C GLU A 38 27.21 -24.08 -16.29
N THR A 39 28.14 -23.37 -15.66
CA THR A 39 28.74 -23.69 -14.36
C THR A 39 27.85 -23.27 -13.18
N TRP A 40 26.83 -22.42 -13.39
CA TRP A 40 25.94 -21.97 -12.33
C TRP A 40 24.91 -23.08 -11.98
N ASN A 41 25.31 -23.93 -11.06
CA ASN A 41 24.46 -24.97 -10.47
C ASN A 41 24.22 -24.64 -8.99
N PRO A 42 23.17 -23.87 -8.66
CA PRO A 42 22.88 -23.52 -7.29
C PRO A 42 22.51 -24.76 -6.48
N ASP A 43 23.28 -25.06 -5.45
CA ASP A 43 22.94 -26.11 -4.49
C ASP A 43 21.75 -25.65 -3.63
N PHE A 44 20.55 -25.86 -4.14
CA PHE A 44 19.30 -25.56 -3.44
C PHE A 44 19.16 -26.32 -2.12
N ALA A 45 19.73 -27.52 -2.01
CA ALA A 45 19.69 -28.31 -0.80
C ALA A 45 20.55 -27.67 0.30
N ALA A 46 21.74 -27.20 -0.04
CA ALA A 46 22.60 -26.46 0.88
C ALA A 46 22.00 -25.09 1.26
N ALA A 47 21.35 -24.40 0.33
CA ALA A 47 20.66 -23.15 0.61
C ALA A 47 19.47 -23.35 1.55
N GLN A 48 18.65 -24.37 1.34
CA GLN A 48 17.56 -24.75 2.23
C GLN A 48 18.05 -25.17 3.63
N SER A 49 19.14 -25.93 3.71
CA SER A 49 19.69 -26.34 5.01
C SER A 49 20.20 -25.15 5.82
N ARG A 50 20.89 -24.18 5.17
CA ARG A 50 21.32 -22.92 5.81
C ARG A 50 20.15 -22.08 6.28
N LEU A 51 19.05 -22.02 5.50
CA LEU A 51 17.84 -21.29 5.88
C LEU A 51 17.16 -21.95 7.10
N ARG A 52 17.02 -23.28 7.10
CA ARG A 52 16.48 -24.04 8.24
C ARG A 52 17.33 -23.85 9.50
N GLN A 53 18.65 -23.82 9.36
CA GLN A 53 19.56 -23.61 10.48
C GLN A 53 19.45 -22.19 11.06
N ARG A 54 19.24 -21.18 10.23
CA ARG A 54 18.97 -19.79 10.67
C ARG A 54 17.61 -19.61 11.32
N MET A 55 16.60 -20.39 10.90
CA MET A 55 15.24 -20.35 11.46
C MET A 55 15.06 -21.32 12.65
N ALA A 56 16.05 -22.14 13.00
CA ALA A 56 16.01 -22.97 14.18
C ALA A 56 16.08 -22.06 15.42
N VAL A 57 14.91 -21.76 15.96
CA VAL A 57 14.79 -21.10 17.27
C VAL A 57 15.53 -21.97 18.30
N PRO A 58 16.50 -21.45 19.06
CA PRO A 58 17.19 -22.21 20.08
C PRO A 58 16.14 -22.73 21.04
N ARG A 59 16.06 -24.07 21.15
CA ARG A 59 15.25 -24.70 22.17
C ARG A 59 15.89 -24.33 23.51
N HIS A 60 15.28 -23.36 24.17
CA HIS A 60 15.64 -22.99 25.53
C HIS A 60 15.35 -24.20 26.42
N ASN A 61 16.41 -24.90 26.89
CA ASN A 61 16.30 -25.97 27.86
C ASN A 61 15.90 -25.34 29.19
N TRP A 62 14.61 -25.26 29.45
CA TRP A 62 14.15 -24.99 30.81
C TRP A 62 14.54 -26.16 31.70
N PRO A 63 15.30 -25.91 32.80
CA PRO A 63 15.57 -26.95 33.76
C PRO A 63 14.23 -27.46 34.30
N ARG A 64 14.03 -28.77 34.24
CA ARG A 64 12.92 -29.43 34.91
C ARG A 64 13.10 -29.20 36.40
N VAL A 65 12.47 -28.15 36.93
CA VAL A 65 12.39 -27.90 38.38
C VAL A 65 11.45 -28.95 38.98
N ALA A 66 12.03 -30.06 39.43
CA ALA A 66 11.41 -30.98 40.39
C ALA A 66 11.29 -30.20 41.72
N GLY A 67 10.17 -29.58 42.00
CA GLY A 67 10.01 -28.78 43.21
C GLY A 67 8.70 -28.02 43.37
N TRP A 68 7.73 -28.22 42.46
CA TRP A 68 6.47 -27.48 42.50
C TRP A 68 5.46 -27.90 43.58
N SER A 69 5.69 -29.06 44.25
CA SER A 69 4.83 -29.53 45.32
C SER A 69 4.86 -28.63 46.58
N GLY A 70 5.96 -27.94 46.86
CA GLY A 70 6.07 -27.04 48.00
C GLY A 70 5.38 -25.68 47.81
N VAL A 71 5.34 -25.15 46.58
CA VAL A 71 4.79 -23.85 46.28
C VAL A 71 3.26 -23.85 46.30
N LEU A 72 2.64 -24.96 45.90
CA LEU A 72 1.16 -25.06 45.90
C LEU A 72 0.60 -25.19 47.32
N VAL A 73 1.33 -25.81 48.26
CA VAL A 73 0.90 -25.91 49.66
C VAL A 73 1.02 -24.55 50.38
N ALA A 74 2.07 -23.78 50.12
CA ALA A 74 2.23 -22.44 50.69
C ALA A 74 1.17 -21.45 50.15
N ALA A 75 0.87 -21.52 48.86
CA ALA A 75 -0.19 -20.69 48.27
C ALA A 75 -1.58 -21.02 48.82
N SER A 76 -1.88 -22.29 49.08
CA SER A 76 -3.15 -22.74 49.66
C SER A 76 -3.31 -22.28 51.12
N LEU A 77 -2.25 -22.26 51.91
CA LEU A 77 -2.27 -21.79 53.31
C LEU A 77 -2.42 -20.26 53.42
N ILE A 78 -1.81 -19.48 52.52
CA ILE A 78 -1.96 -18.03 52.43
C ILE A 78 -3.40 -17.68 52.03
N ILE A 79 -4.01 -18.40 51.12
CA ILE A 79 -5.39 -18.23 50.70
C ILE A 79 -6.35 -18.55 51.88
N ALA A 80 -6.10 -19.62 52.61
CA ALA A 80 -6.93 -20.02 53.76
C ALA A 80 -6.86 -19.07 54.93
N LEU A 81 -5.72 -18.46 55.23
CA LEU A 81 -5.53 -17.47 56.31
C LEU A 81 -5.95 -16.05 55.91
N GLY A 82 -5.98 -15.74 54.61
CA GLY A 82 -6.45 -14.43 54.09
C GLY A 82 -7.97 -14.26 54.00
N LEU A 83 -8.73 -15.34 54.17
CA LEU A 83 -10.21 -15.32 53.98
C LEU A 83 -11.00 -14.82 55.19
N THR A 84 -10.34 -14.47 56.33
CA THR A 84 -11.05 -14.02 57.53
C THR A 84 -11.15 -12.50 57.69
N SER A 85 -10.53 -11.68 56.84
CA SER A 85 -10.58 -10.22 56.91
C SER A 85 -10.52 -9.46 55.59
N ALA A 86 -10.75 -10.12 54.46
CA ALA A 86 -10.67 -9.48 53.14
C ALA A 86 -12.07 -9.18 52.56
N PRO A 87 -12.23 -8.08 51.79
CA PRO A 87 -13.47 -7.77 51.11
C PRO A 87 -13.81 -8.89 50.11
N THR A 88 -15.10 -9.18 49.97
CA THR A 88 -15.70 -10.34 49.30
C THR A 88 -14.99 -10.74 48.00
N PRO A 89 -14.89 -12.04 47.70
CA PRO A 89 -14.13 -12.58 46.53
C PRO A 89 -14.59 -12.01 45.18
N ARG A 90 -15.75 -11.40 45.10
CA ARG A 90 -16.22 -10.67 43.91
C ARG A 90 -15.38 -9.45 43.54
N VAL A 91 -14.86 -8.69 44.53
CA VAL A 91 -14.09 -7.46 44.28
C VAL A 91 -12.66 -7.79 43.77
N LEU A 92 -12.08 -8.90 44.27
CA LEU A 92 -10.76 -9.35 43.81
C LEU A 92 -10.83 -9.96 42.37
N ALA A 93 -11.87 -10.72 42.07
CA ALA A 93 -12.10 -11.25 40.73
C ALA A 93 -12.34 -10.14 39.70
N GLN A 94 -13.10 -9.10 40.08
CA GLN A 94 -13.34 -7.94 39.23
C GLN A 94 -12.04 -7.19 38.91
N ARG A 95 -11.18 -6.94 39.92
CA ARG A 95 -9.90 -6.27 39.73
C ARG A 95 -8.89 -7.06 38.89
N CYS A 96 -8.89 -8.40 38.98
CA CYS A 96 -8.07 -9.27 38.14
C CYS A 96 -8.56 -9.28 36.70
N ILE A 97 -9.88 -9.22 36.47
CA ILE A 97 -10.47 -9.13 35.12
C ILE A 97 -10.16 -7.77 34.51
N ASP A 98 -10.31 -6.68 35.27
CA ASP A 98 -10.03 -5.32 34.81
C ASP A 98 -8.54 -5.15 34.48
N CYS A 99 -7.62 -5.74 35.29
CA CYS A 99 -6.19 -5.74 35.03
C CYS A 99 -5.80 -6.55 33.79
N SER A 100 -6.43 -7.73 33.59
CA SER A 100 -6.19 -8.53 32.39
C SER A 100 -6.77 -7.87 31.13
N ILE A 101 -7.93 -7.21 31.24
CA ILE A 101 -8.50 -6.44 30.11
C ILE A 101 -7.59 -5.24 29.78
N ALA A 102 -7.07 -4.53 30.76
CA ALA A 102 -6.16 -3.41 30.55
C ALA A 102 -4.83 -3.86 29.90
N ILE A 103 -4.27 -5.01 30.32
CA ILE A 103 -3.08 -5.60 29.72
C ILE A 103 -3.37 -6.08 28.29
N TRP A 104 -4.52 -6.70 28.04
CA TRP A 104 -4.93 -7.11 26.69
C TRP A 104 -5.16 -5.91 25.76
N GLN A 105 -5.69 -4.80 26.27
CA GLN A 105 -5.87 -3.56 25.50
C GLN A 105 -4.55 -2.87 25.16
N THR A 106 -3.51 -3.05 25.98
CA THR A 106 -2.15 -2.52 25.72
C THR A 106 -1.31 -3.44 24.82
N ILE A 107 -1.61 -4.75 24.78
CA ILE A 107 -0.83 -5.74 24.01
C ILE A 107 -1.56 -6.16 22.72
N SER A 108 -2.89 -6.09 22.66
CA SER A 108 -3.60 -6.28 21.40
C SER A 108 -3.29 -5.10 20.49
N PRO A 109 -2.74 -5.31 19.30
CA PRO A 109 -2.73 -4.26 18.31
C PRO A 109 -4.21 -3.90 18.09
N SER A 110 -4.60 -2.73 18.60
CA SER A 110 -5.93 -2.19 18.35
C SER A 110 -6.16 -2.27 16.84
N SER A 111 -7.20 -3.00 16.42
CA SER A 111 -7.62 -3.09 15.02
C SER A 111 -8.15 -1.75 14.47
N GLY A 112 -8.04 -0.68 15.25
CA GLY A 112 -8.11 0.69 14.78
C GLY A 112 -6.71 1.11 14.32
N GLY A 113 -6.52 1.37 13.03
CA GLY A 113 -5.25 1.90 12.52
C GLY A 113 -4.86 3.12 13.35
N VAL A 114 -3.63 3.10 13.88
CA VAL A 114 -3.07 4.28 14.52
C VAL A 114 -2.80 5.29 13.42
N ALA A 115 -3.31 6.52 13.59
CA ALA A 115 -3.01 7.60 12.66
C ALA A 115 -1.49 7.79 12.55
N THR A 116 -0.98 7.76 11.33
CA THR A 116 0.46 7.85 11.03
C THR A 116 0.86 9.26 10.59
N LEU A 117 0.02 10.23 10.90
CA LEU A 117 0.15 11.60 10.43
C LEU A 117 1.41 12.29 10.98
N THR A 118 2.15 12.90 10.08
CA THR A 118 3.23 13.83 10.43
C THR A 118 2.67 14.97 11.27
N PRO A 119 3.33 15.38 12.38
CA PRO A 119 2.94 16.54 13.17
C PRO A 119 2.82 17.80 12.31
N VAL A 120 1.81 18.64 12.58
CA VAL A 120 1.46 19.81 11.75
C VAL A 120 2.64 20.74 11.50
N ASN A 121 3.49 20.97 12.51
CA ASN A 121 4.67 21.81 12.44
C ASN A 121 5.84 21.21 11.60
N GLN A 122 5.71 19.95 11.17
CA GLN A 122 6.70 19.25 10.35
C GLN A 122 6.18 18.98 8.95
N ARG A 123 4.92 19.35 8.63
CA ARG A 123 4.34 19.15 7.30
C ARG A 123 4.85 20.21 6.34
N HIS A 124 5.26 19.76 5.16
CA HIS A 124 5.64 20.63 4.05
C HIS A 124 4.53 20.68 3.01
N PHE A 125 4.42 21.80 2.30
CA PHE A 125 3.48 21.90 1.19
C PHE A 125 3.74 20.80 0.17
N ALA A 126 2.67 20.11 -0.22
CA ALA A 126 2.73 19.17 -1.32
C ALA A 126 3.12 19.92 -2.60
N ARG A 127 3.94 19.26 -3.43
CA ARG A 127 4.24 19.77 -4.78
C ARG A 127 2.91 19.92 -5.54
N ASP A 128 2.76 21.00 -6.27
CA ASP A 128 1.57 21.19 -7.10
C ASP A 128 1.55 20.19 -8.26
N LEU A 129 0.36 19.70 -8.57
CA LEU A 129 0.08 18.82 -9.69
C LEU A 129 -0.85 19.56 -10.64
N GLU A 130 -0.58 19.48 -11.93
CA GLU A 130 -1.42 20.08 -12.97
C GLU A 130 -1.56 19.08 -14.12
N LEU A 131 -2.68 18.34 -14.15
CA LEU A 131 -2.97 17.32 -15.14
C LEU A 131 -4.43 17.44 -15.60
N LYS A 132 -4.74 16.85 -16.77
CA LYS A 132 -6.10 16.83 -17.30
C LYS A 132 -6.82 15.53 -16.97
N ASP A 133 -8.10 15.64 -16.63
CA ASP A 133 -9.00 14.50 -16.49
C ASP A 133 -9.46 13.95 -17.86
N ALA A 134 -10.32 12.93 -17.84
CA ALA A 134 -10.87 12.31 -19.05
C ALA A 134 -11.69 13.26 -19.92
N ASN A 135 -12.22 14.36 -19.37
CA ASN A 135 -13.01 15.38 -20.07
C ASN A 135 -12.15 16.54 -20.54
N GLY A 136 -10.83 16.50 -20.28
CA GLY A 136 -9.90 17.59 -20.59
C GLY A 136 -9.92 18.71 -19.55
N ALA A 137 -10.68 18.60 -18.47
CA ALA A 137 -10.70 19.57 -17.39
C ALA A 137 -9.38 19.54 -16.61
N LEU A 138 -8.86 20.73 -16.29
CA LEU A 138 -7.60 20.88 -15.56
C LEU A 138 -7.80 20.58 -14.08
N VAL A 139 -7.09 19.57 -13.58
CA VAL A 139 -7.01 19.20 -12.18
C VAL A 139 -5.71 19.75 -11.61
N LYS A 140 -5.81 20.63 -10.62
CA LYS A 140 -4.67 21.28 -9.98
C LYS A 140 -4.80 21.16 -8.48
N LEU A 141 -3.75 20.65 -7.78
CA LEU A 141 -3.81 20.43 -6.34
C LEU A 141 -4.02 21.75 -5.56
N SER A 142 -3.43 22.84 -6.03
CA SER A 142 -3.62 24.15 -5.41
C SER A 142 -5.08 24.62 -5.43
N ASN A 143 -5.90 24.14 -6.37
CA ASN A 143 -7.34 24.46 -6.43
C ASN A 143 -8.17 23.63 -5.42
N LEU A 144 -7.56 22.63 -4.78
CA LEU A 144 -8.21 21.78 -3.79
C LEU A 144 -7.93 22.23 -2.34
N ARG A 145 -7.36 23.41 -2.16
CA ARG A 145 -7.18 24.01 -0.83
C ARG A 145 -8.52 24.10 -0.09
N GLY A 146 -8.50 23.88 1.22
CA GLY A 146 -9.69 23.79 2.05
C GLY A 146 -10.29 22.38 2.12
N LYS A 147 -9.85 21.46 1.26
CA LYS A 147 -10.22 20.03 1.29
C LYS A 147 -9.06 19.16 1.78
N VAL A 148 -9.39 18.04 2.39
CA VAL A 148 -8.45 16.94 2.60
C VAL A 148 -8.32 16.18 1.28
N VAL A 149 -7.10 15.96 0.80
CA VAL A 149 -6.88 15.28 -0.49
C VAL A 149 -6.13 13.97 -0.29
N VAL A 150 -6.66 12.90 -0.88
CA VAL A 150 -5.95 11.64 -1.10
C VAL A 150 -5.40 11.67 -2.52
N LEU A 151 -4.10 11.80 -2.66
CA LEU A 151 -3.40 11.71 -3.94
C LEU A 151 -2.81 10.31 -4.06
N ASN A 152 -3.39 9.47 -4.94
CA ASN A 152 -3.00 8.07 -5.10
C ASN A 152 -2.38 7.84 -6.48
N PHE A 153 -1.13 7.34 -6.50
CA PHE A 153 -0.44 6.92 -7.72
C PHE A 153 -0.67 5.42 -7.95
N TRP A 154 -1.20 5.08 -9.11
CA TRP A 154 -1.65 3.74 -9.42
C TRP A 154 -1.47 3.39 -10.91
N ALA A 155 -1.70 2.12 -11.28
CA ALA A 155 -1.82 1.68 -12.66
C ALA A 155 -2.82 0.52 -12.78
N THR A 156 -3.36 0.30 -13.97
CA THR A 156 -4.36 -0.74 -14.22
C THR A 156 -3.83 -2.15 -13.97
N TRP A 157 -2.55 -2.39 -14.18
CA TRP A 157 -1.84 -3.66 -13.97
C TRP A 157 -1.30 -3.85 -12.55
N CYS A 158 -1.36 -2.83 -11.69
CA CYS A 158 -0.82 -2.87 -10.33
C CYS A 158 -1.77 -3.63 -9.39
N GLY A 159 -1.36 -4.82 -8.95
CA GLY A 159 -2.17 -5.68 -8.07
C GLY A 159 -2.48 -5.04 -6.72
N GLY A 160 -1.51 -4.41 -6.06
CA GLY A 160 -1.70 -3.69 -4.80
C GLY A 160 -2.67 -2.52 -4.93
N CYS A 161 -2.58 -1.77 -6.05
CA CYS A 161 -3.48 -0.65 -6.33
C CYS A 161 -4.94 -1.12 -6.43
N GLN A 162 -5.18 -2.30 -7.03
CA GLN A 162 -6.52 -2.86 -7.15
C GLN A 162 -7.16 -3.25 -5.81
N VAL A 163 -6.35 -3.42 -4.76
CA VAL A 163 -6.83 -3.63 -3.38
C VAL A 163 -7.29 -2.30 -2.76
N GLU A 164 -6.56 -1.21 -2.98
CA GLU A 164 -6.85 0.11 -2.37
C GLU A 164 -8.00 0.86 -3.05
N ILE A 165 -8.13 0.75 -4.39
CA ILE A 165 -9.15 1.47 -5.17
C ILE A 165 -10.56 1.31 -4.60
N PRO A 166 -11.06 0.11 -4.22
CA PRO A 166 -12.37 -0.04 -3.60
C PRO A 166 -12.49 0.68 -2.24
N TRP A 167 -11.40 0.73 -1.45
CA TRP A 167 -11.39 1.44 -0.17
C TRP A 167 -11.51 2.96 -0.39
N PHE A 168 -10.77 3.49 -1.35
CA PHE A 168 -10.85 4.91 -1.71
C PHE A 168 -12.22 5.29 -2.29
N ALA A 169 -12.84 4.41 -3.08
CA ALA A 169 -14.20 4.61 -3.56
C ALA A 169 -15.21 4.68 -2.39
N GLU A 170 -15.06 3.82 -1.38
CA GLU A 170 -15.88 3.85 -0.17
C GLU A 170 -15.63 5.14 0.64
N PHE A 171 -14.37 5.51 0.87
CA PHE A 171 -14.03 6.73 1.60
C PHE A 171 -14.52 7.99 0.88
N TYR A 172 -14.39 8.06 -0.45
CA TYR A 172 -14.91 9.16 -1.24
C TYR A 172 -16.42 9.32 -1.06
N ASN A 173 -17.17 8.23 -1.22
CA ASN A 173 -18.62 8.25 -1.05
C ASN A 173 -19.04 8.66 0.37
N LYS A 174 -18.29 8.22 1.39
CA LYS A 174 -18.57 8.51 2.81
C LYS A 174 -18.22 9.94 3.18
N TYR A 175 -17.09 10.48 2.70
CA TYR A 175 -16.51 11.71 3.23
C TYR A 175 -16.47 12.90 2.27
N LYS A 176 -16.86 12.75 0.98
CA LYS A 176 -16.85 13.86 0.01
C LYS A 176 -17.61 15.09 0.49
N ASN A 177 -18.74 14.91 1.16
CA ASN A 177 -19.53 16.01 1.71
C ASN A 177 -18.91 16.64 2.99
N ALA A 178 -17.98 15.94 3.63
CA ALA A 178 -17.17 16.44 4.74
C ALA A 178 -15.89 17.16 4.28
N GLY A 179 -15.66 17.22 2.97
CA GLY A 179 -14.53 17.90 2.37
C GLY A 179 -13.36 16.98 2.01
N LEU A 180 -13.60 15.68 1.81
CA LEU A 180 -12.62 14.78 1.21
C LEU A 180 -12.66 14.89 -0.32
N GLU A 181 -11.49 15.01 -0.93
CA GLU A 181 -11.29 14.83 -2.37
C GLU A 181 -10.28 13.70 -2.61
N ILE A 182 -10.46 12.96 -3.69
CA ILE A 182 -9.51 11.90 -4.08
C ILE A 182 -9.11 12.12 -5.54
N VAL A 183 -7.80 12.11 -5.78
CA VAL A 183 -7.22 12.22 -7.12
C VAL A 183 -6.36 10.98 -7.37
N GLY A 184 -6.79 10.14 -8.29
CA GLY A 184 -6.04 8.97 -8.75
C GLY A 184 -5.19 9.36 -9.96
N VAL A 185 -3.87 9.34 -9.81
CA VAL A 185 -2.91 9.59 -10.89
C VAL A 185 -2.50 8.25 -11.48
N SER A 186 -3.01 7.92 -12.66
CA SER A 186 -2.58 6.72 -13.36
C SER A 186 -1.21 6.96 -14.00
N LEU A 187 -0.32 5.98 -13.81
CA LEU A 187 1.00 5.91 -14.44
C LEU A 187 1.05 4.82 -15.52
N ASP A 188 -0.11 4.48 -16.11
CA ASP A 188 -0.14 3.61 -17.28
C ASP A 188 0.53 4.30 -18.48
N GLU A 189 1.49 3.64 -19.11
CA GLU A 189 2.23 4.19 -20.27
C GLU A 189 1.31 4.53 -21.45
N ASP A 190 0.28 3.69 -21.67
CA ASP A 190 -0.75 3.91 -22.70
C ASP A 190 -1.80 4.97 -22.28
N GLY A 191 -1.70 5.53 -21.09
CA GLY A 191 -2.57 6.57 -20.58
C GLY A 191 -4.06 6.21 -20.64
N TRP A 192 -4.88 7.09 -21.18
CA TRP A 192 -6.34 6.87 -21.31
C TRP A 192 -6.71 5.62 -22.11
N LYS A 193 -5.86 5.15 -23.01
CA LYS A 193 -6.10 3.93 -23.78
C LYS A 193 -6.13 2.68 -22.90
N ALA A 194 -5.32 2.65 -21.84
CA ALA A 194 -5.35 1.58 -20.83
C ALA A 194 -6.45 1.84 -19.78
N VAL A 195 -6.59 3.08 -19.32
CA VAL A 195 -7.45 3.43 -18.19
C VAL A 195 -8.95 3.36 -18.55
N VAL A 196 -9.37 3.84 -19.73
CA VAL A 196 -10.79 3.85 -20.11
C VAL A 196 -11.43 2.44 -20.12
N PRO A 197 -10.81 1.39 -20.70
CA PRO A 197 -11.34 0.03 -20.63
C PRO A 197 -11.39 -0.53 -19.19
N TYR A 198 -10.44 -0.13 -18.33
CA TYR A 198 -10.44 -0.52 -16.92
C TYR A 198 -11.63 0.11 -16.20
N LEU A 199 -11.84 1.44 -16.34
CA LEU A 199 -12.94 2.17 -15.70
C LEU A 199 -14.33 1.69 -16.15
N LYS A 200 -14.47 1.20 -17.39
CA LYS A 200 -15.72 0.57 -17.87
C LYS A 200 -16.04 -0.72 -17.12
N LYS A 201 -15.01 -1.49 -16.72
CA LYS A 201 -15.19 -2.75 -15.96
C LYS A 201 -15.26 -2.52 -14.45
N LYS A 202 -14.54 -1.54 -13.95
CA LYS A 202 -14.41 -1.20 -12.53
C LYS A 202 -14.58 0.32 -12.38
N PRO A 203 -15.81 0.82 -12.28
CA PRO A 203 -16.06 2.26 -12.14
C PRO A 203 -15.42 2.82 -10.86
N ILE A 204 -14.75 3.96 -10.99
CA ILE A 204 -14.13 4.71 -9.90
C ILE A 204 -14.89 6.03 -9.74
N PRO A 205 -15.44 6.37 -8.56
CA PRO A 205 -16.32 7.51 -8.37
C PRO A 205 -15.59 8.85 -8.15
N TYR A 206 -14.26 8.85 -8.11
CA TYR A 206 -13.44 10.03 -7.87
C TYR A 206 -12.59 10.40 -9.10
N THR A 207 -11.94 11.55 -9.04
CA THR A 207 -11.17 12.12 -10.16
C THR A 207 -9.98 11.25 -10.54
N ILE A 208 -9.86 10.92 -11.82
CA ILE A 208 -8.69 10.23 -12.38
C ILE A 208 -8.01 11.16 -13.39
N VAL A 209 -6.69 11.20 -13.32
CA VAL A 209 -5.82 11.91 -14.26
C VAL A 209 -4.69 10.99 -14.72
N ILE A 210 -4.07 11.31 -15.85
CA ILE A 210 -2.92 10.57 -16.37
C ILE A 210 -1.64 11.33 -16.05
N GLY A 211 -0.75 10.68 -15.28
CA GLY A 211 0.62 11.10 -15.07
C GLY A 211 1.57 10.44 -16.08
N ASN A 212 2.84 10.75 -15.94
CA ASN A 212 3.93 10.18 -16.73
C ASN A 212 5.19 10.02 -15.84
N ASP A 213 6.31 9.61 -16.43
CA ASP A 213 7.59 9.45 -15.73
C ASP A 213 8.07 10.74 -15.03
N THR A 214 7.81 11.88 -15.63
CA THR A 214 8.16 13.18 -15.02
C THR A 214 7.31 13.38 -13.76
N THR A 215 6.00 13.14 -13.84
CA THR A 215 5.10 13.19 -12.69
C THR A 215 5.54 12.22 -11.59
N ALA A 216 5.89 10.97 -11.96
CA ALA A 216 6.37 9.98 -11.00
C ALA A 216 7.65 10.44 -10.29
N LYS A 217 8.62 10.98 -11.04
CA LYS A 217 9.87 11.53 -10.48
C LYS A 217 9.64 12.73 -9.57
N GLU A 218 8.76 13.64 -9.95
CA GLU A 218 8.42 14.82 -9.16
C GLU A 218 7.82 14.49 -7.80
N PHE A 219 7.06 13.42 -7.71
CA PHE A 219 6.45 12.93 -6.47
C PHE A 219 7.24 11.80 -5.80
N ASN A 220 8.46 11.49 -6.27
CA ASN A 220 9.30 10.41 -5.75
C ASN A 220 8.61 9.03 -5.75
N VAL A 221 7.79 8.75 -6.77
CA VAL A 221 7.11 7.47 -6.92
C VAL A 221 8.10 6.44 -7.47
N THR A 222 8.68 5.64 -6.59
CA THR A 222 9.68 4.59 -6.93
C THR A 222 9.05 3.20 -7.00
N ALA A 223 7.86 3.02 -6.45
CA ALA A 223 7.07 1.79 -6.47
C ALA A 223 5.58 2.14 -6.41
N MET A 224 4.69 1.20 -6.73
CA MET A 224 3.24 1.41 -6.66
C MET A 224 2.56 0.37 -5.79
N PRO A 225 1.46 0.75 -5.08
CA PRO A 225 0.89 2.10 -5.00
C PRO A 225 1.71 3.06 -4.12
N VAL A 226 1.59 4.37 -4.39
CA VAL A 226 1.98 5.43 -3.47
C VAL A 226 0.77 6.30 -3.20
N THR A 227 0.51 6.56 -1.93
CA THR A 227 -0.61 7.41 -1.50
C THR A 227 -0.09 8.53 -0.60
N ILE A 228 -0.41 9.76 -0.95
CA ILE A 228 -0.08 10.96 -0.18
C ILE A 228 -1.38 11.54 0.38
N LEU A 229 -1.49 11.66 1.70
CA LEU A 229 -2.57 12.39 2.35
C LEU A 229 -2.16 13.85 2.50
N ILE A 230 -3.01 14.75 2.06
CA ILE A 230 -2.76 16.19 2.04
C ILE A 230 -3.83 16.87 2.90
N ASP A 231 -3.41 17.73 3.81
CA ASP A 231 -4.30 18.47 4.69
C ASP A 231 -5.01 19.64 3.96
N ARG A 232 -5.95 20.30 4.65
CA ARG A 232 -6.74 21.41 4.09
C ARG A 232 -5.87 22.59 3.65
N GLU A 233 -4.72 22.80 4.28
CA GLU A 233 -3.75 23.83 3.90
C GLU A 233 -2.89 23.40 2.72
N GLY A 234 -3.02 22.14 2.27
CA GLY A 234 -2.31 21.56 1.14
C GLY A 234 -0.90 21.11 1.49
N ARG A 235 -0.67 20.73 2.74
CA ARG A 235 0.59 20.15 3.18
C ARG A 235 0.48 18.64 3.20
N ALA A 236 1.53 17.94 2.80
CA ALA A 236 1.62 16.50 2.91
C ALA A 236 1.60 16.09 4.38
N ALA A 237 0.56 15.37 4.78
CA ALA A 237 0.35 14.93 6.15
C ALA A 237 0.81 13.49 6.38
N ALA A 238 0.75 12.63 5.36
CA ALA A 238 1.31 11.27 5.38
C ALA A 238 1.65 10.81 3.98
N THR A 239 2.62 9.92 3.85
CA THR A 239 2.95 9.24 2.60
C THR A 239 3.08 7.75 2.88
N SER A 240 2.37 6.94 2.11
CA SER A 240 2.42 5.48 2.19
C SER A 240 2.95 4.90 0.88
N ILE A 241 3.87 3.93 0.97
CA ILE A 241 4.35 3.15 -0.16
C ILE A 241 3.88 1.71 0.05
N GLY A 242 3.23 1.12 -0.94
CA GLY A 242 2.55 -0.17 -0.81
C GLY A 242 1.16 -0.02 -0.16
N VAL A 243 0.60 -1.14 0.29
CA VAL A 243 -0.79 -1.25 0.78
C VAL A 243 -0.80 -1.35 2.30
N PRO A 244 -0.97 -0.25 3.06
CA PRO A 244 -1.18 -0.32 4.51
C PRO A 244 -2.57 -0.89 4.83
N ALA A 245 -2.89 -1.05 6.12
CA ALA A 245 -4.22 -1.48 6.51
C ALA A 245 -5.28 -0.43 6.15
N LYS A 246 -6.47 -0.85 5.69
CA LYS A 246 -7.60 0.03 5.40
C LYS A 246 -7.95 0.94 6.58
N SER A 247 -7.88 0.39 7.80
CA SER A 247 -8.16 1.13 9.05
C SER A 247 -7.19 2.27 9.29
N THR A 248 -5.92 2.14 8.85
CA THR A 248 -4.92 3.21 8.94
C THR A 248 -5.33 4.40 8.07
N TYR A 249 -5.65 4.16 6.81
CA TYR A 249 -6.16 5.23 5.93
C TYR A 249 -7.42 5.89 6.47
N GLN A 250 -8.35 5.10 6.98
CA GLN A 250 -9.59 5.62 7.54
C GLN A 250 -9.32 6.53 8.74
N ALA A 251 -8.48 6.10 9.68
CA ALA A 251 -8.13 6.88 10.87
C ALA A 251 -7.43 8.20 10.49
N ASP A 252 -6.47 8.14 9.55
CA ASP A 252 -5.73 9.31 9.09
C ASP A 252 -6.65 10.32 8.37
N ILE A 253 -7.53 9.85 7.48
CA ILE A 253 -8.51 10.69 6.79
C ILE A 253 -9.47 11.33 7.79
N GLU A 254 -10.03 10.56 8.73
CA GLU A 254 -10.94 11.08 9.76
C GLU A 254 -10.27 12.10 10.68
N ALA A 255 -8.98 11.93 10.97
CA ALA A 255 -8.21 12.88 11.76
C ALA A 255 -7.96 14.21 11.02
N LEU A 256 -7.76 14.15 9.69
CA LEU A 256 -7.57 15.33 8.85
C LEU A 256 -8.87 16.10 8.55
N LEU A 257 -10.01 15.42 8.62
CA LEU A 257 -11.32 16.02 8.35
C LEU A 257 -11.89 16.81 9.54
N LYS A 258 -11.41 16.55 10.77
CA LYS A 258 -11.78 17.27 12.00
C LYS A 258 -11.25 18.68 12.01
#